data_b214dc59ce54e7ea4a799f32858ca90f
#
_entry.id   b214dc59ce54e7ea4a799f32858ca90f
#
_cell.length_a   1.000
_cell.length_b   1.000
_cell.length_c   1.000
_cell.angle_alpha   90.00
_cell.angle_beta   90.00
_cell.angle_gamma   90.00
#
_symmetry.space_group_name_H-M   'P 1'
#
loop_
_entity.id
_entity.type
_entity.pdbx_description
1 polymer ?
#
loop_
_entity_poly.entity_id
_entity_poly.type
_entity_poly.pdbx_seq_one_letter_code
_entity_poly.pdbx_strand_id
1 'polypeptide(L)'
;VSEARTVDSQAPAYSAADVVYVVGHRNPDTDSICSAIAYADLLRRTGTPGAMPARLGPVLAEPAFALERCGAVAPLLIEDVRQRVADVMNHDVLAVHESHTLFEAARLMREGRKGLLPVVDAANHLLGVITVDDIAARYLDDLMVVATSHAPVSLDHFLRVLGGELLVGEPGGLFTGRVWISSSRAETLHARLSPGDLVIVGDREDAQRAAIEGGAACLIVIGETTPSAAVLASARERGTIVITSPQDTYATARLLNLSQPVTEVMRQPPRTVDPEDLAADTATHLLTAPGRALAVVDDERRVRGTISRSDILRGRRKRVILVDHNQRGQAVEGIEEAELLGVIDHHNLGDLHTAEPIPFILEPVGCTATIILEGYERAGLTPSRQIAGLLLAAIISDTLLLTSPTTTPRDRAAIERLAPLAALDPTEFAREMFNARSDFSKTTPRELILGNLKDYEFNGSTLAIGQAETLTTEYFIEHKATFIAELERLKADRGYDYITFLVTDILNGHSLALYPGAGERSLVGSAFSLPDASLSDDTAELPGVVSRKKQVIPPLARALDRR
;
A
#
# COMPACT_ATOMS: atom_id res chain seq x y z
N VAL A 1 -14.86 24.56 -23.25
CA VAL A 1 -15.84 23.71 -22.56
C VAL A 1 -15.83 22.38 -23.29
N SER A 2 -15.11 21.39 -22.82
CA SER A 2 -15.08 20.04 -23.36
C SER A 2 -15.36 19.11 -22.18
N GLU A 3 -16.50 18.43 -22.27
CA GLU A 3 -16.95 17.44 -21.30
C GLU A 3 -15.98 16.27 -21.23
N ALA A 4 -15.37 16.10 -20.05
CA ALA A 4 -14.64 14.89 -19.71
C ALA A 4 -15.65 13.74 -19.53
N ARG A 5 -15.65 12.80 -20.45
CA ARG A 5 -16.35 11.52 -20.28
C ARG A 5 -15.68 10.73 -19.15
N THR A 6 -16.36 10.63 -18.04
CA THR A 6 -16.07 9.64 -16.99
C THR A 6 -16.29 8.25 -17.59
N VAL A 7 -15.21 7.52 -17.78
CA VAL A 7 -15.25 6.09 -18.11
C VAL A 7 -15.66 5.35 -16.83
N ASP A 8 -16.85 4.78 -16.89
CA ASP A 8 -17.44 3.91 -15.87
C ASP A 8 -16.56 2.65 -15.72
N SER A 9 -15.71 2.62 -14.72
CA SER A 9 -14.84 1.47 -14.41
C SER A 9 -15.63 0.45 -13.59
N GLN A 10 -16.47 -0.33 -14.25
CA GLN A 10 -16.95 -1.59 -13.69
C GLN A 10 -15.85 -2.65 -13.80
N ALA A 11 -14.80 -2.54 -12.99
CA ALA A 11 -13.95 -3.67 -12.69
C ALA A 11 -14.75 -4.61 -11.77
N PRO A 12 -14.82 -5.93 -12.04
CA PRO A 12 -15.42 -6.85 -11.11
C PRO A 12 -14.65 -6.74 -9.78
N ALA A 13 -15.37 -6.50 -8.69
CA ALA A 13 -14.80 -6.37 -7.35
C ALA A 13 -14.27 -7.75 -6.90
N TYR A 14 -13.05 -8.10 -7.32
CA TYR A 14 -12.29 -9.16 -6.68
C TYR A 14 -11.86 -8.66 -5.31
N SER A 15 -11.97 -9.53 -4.29
CA SER A 15 -11.31 -9.28 -3.01
C SER A 15 -9.82 -9.00 -3.29
N ALA A 16 -9.21 -8.04 -2.59
CA ALA A 16 -7.78 -7.80 -2.71
C ALA A 16 -6.93 -9.08 -2.50
N ALA A 17 -7.49 -10.04 -1.77
CA ALA A 17 -6.89 -11.36 -1.53
C ALA A 17 -6.87 -12.29 -2.77
N ASP A 18 -7.66 -12.00 -3.80
CA ASP A 18 -7.76 -12.84 -5.00
C ASP A 18 -6.93 -12.31 -6.16
N VAL A 19 -6.33 -11.13 -6.03
CA VAL A 19 -5.48 -10.51 -7.05
C VAL A 19 -4.14 -11.25 -7.15
N VAL A 20 -3.72 -11.56 -8.38
CA VAL A 20 -2.39 -12.09 -8.71
C VAL A 20 -1.73 -11.12 -9.69
N TYR A 21 -0.69 -10.45 -9.24
CA TYR A 21 0.05 -9.52 -10.08
C TYR A 21 1.02 -10.28 -10.98
N VAL A 22 0.94 -10.04 -12.29
CA VAL A 22 1.90 -10.54 -13.27
C VAL A 22 2.81 -9.37 -13.64
N VAL A 23 4.08 -9.46 -13.27
CA VAL A 23 5.02 -8.33 -13.36
C VAL A 23 6.27 -8.70 -14.17
N GLY A 24 6.69 -7.79 -15.04
CA GLY A 24 8.00 -7.82 -15.67
C GLY A 24 9.08 -7.16 -14.79
N HIS A 25 10.26 -6.92 -15.35
CA HIS A 25 11.40 -6.33 -14.61
C HIS A 25 11.29 -4.81 -14.39
N ARG A 26 12.14 -4.25 -13.48
CA ARG A 26 12.11 -2.83 -13.03
C ARG A 26 12.22 -1.79 -14.14
N ASN A 27 13.00 -2.05 -15.18
CA ASN A 27 13.10 -1.16 -16.35
C ASN A 27 12.37 -1.82 -17.51
N PRO A 28 11.03 -1.78 -17.53
CA PRO A 28 10.24 -2.61 -18.41
C PRO A 28 10.43 -2.22 -19.87
N ASP A 29 10.89 -3.17 -20.67
CA ASP A 29 10.95 -3.09 -22.13
C ASP A 29 9.67 -3.63 -22.76
N THR A 30 9.71 -3.91 -24.05
CA THR A 30 8.55 -4.37 -24.80
C THR A 30 8.17 -5.79 -24.41
N ASP A 31 9.14 -6.71 -24.18
CA ASP A 31 8.83 -8.08 -23.75
C ASP A 31 8.23 -8.07 -22.35
N SER A 32 8.85 -7.37 -21.42
CA SER A 32 8.42 -7.26 -20.04
C SER A 32 6.95 -6.81 -19.91
N ILE A 33 6.55 -5.76 -20.65
CA ILE A 33 5.17 -5.25 -20.61
C ILE A 33 4.19 -6.16 -21.35
N CYS A 34 4.53 -6.56 -22.57
CA CYS A 34 3.62 -7.35 -23.41
C CYS A 34 3.43 -8.76 -22.85
N SER A 35 4.49 -9.38 -22.34
CA SER A 35 4.45 -10.69 -21.68
C SER A 35 3.61 -10.66 -20.40
N ALA A 36 3.71 -9.59 -19.59
CA ALA A 36 2.85 -9.44 -18.41
C ALA A 36 1.36 -9.40 -18.80
N ILE A 37 1.00 -8.64 -19.82
CA ILE A 37 -0.39 -8.54 -20.29
C ILE A 37 -0.88 -9.88 -20.85
N ALA A 38 -0.08 -10.51 -21.73
CA ALA A 38 -0.45 -11.75 -22.39
C ALA A 38 -0.57 -12.91 -21.39
N TYR A 39 0.36 -13.01 -20.43
CA TYR A 39 0.31 -14.06 -19.43
C TYR A 39 -0.85 -13.87 -18.45
N ALA A 40 -1.15 -12.65 -18.05
CA ALA A 40 -2.34 -12.35 -17.25
C ALA A 40 -3.65 -12.73 -18.00
N ASP A 41 -3.73 -12.51 -19.33
CA ASP A 41 -4.86 -12.98 -20.13
C ASP A 41 -4.97 -14.51 -20.13
N LEU A 42 -3.85 -15.21 -20.35
CA LEU A 42 -3.80 -16.67 -20.30
C LEU A 42 -4.28 -17.20 -18.96
N LEU A 43 -3.80 -16.65 -17.86
CA LEU A 43 -4.19 -17.04 -16.50
C LEU A 43 -5.68 -16.83 -16.25
N ARG A 44 -6.24 -15.68 -16.65
CA ARG A 44 -7.69 -15.43 -16.52
C ARG A 44 -8.52 -16.47 -17.26
N ARG A 45 -8.07 -16.86 -18.44
CA ARG A 45 -8.76 -17.86 -19.28
C ARG A 45 -8.55 -19.31 -18.83
N THR A 46 -7.55 -19.56 -17.97
CA THR A 46 -7.22 -20.90 -17.44
C THR A 46 -7.55 -21.08 -15.96
N GLY A 47 -8.33 -20.17 -15.34
CA GLY A 47 -8.88 -20.38 -14.01
C GLY A 47 -8.34 -19.45 -12.91
N THR A 48 -7.58 -18.41 -13.27
CA THR A 48 -7.13 -17.36 -12.32
C THR A 48 -7.74 -16.01 -12.71
N PRO A 49 -9.03 -15.78 -12.45
CA PRO A 49 -9.74 -14.58 -12.91
C PRO A 49 -9.19 -13.29 -12.33
N GLY A 50 -8.54 -13.34 -11.16
CA GLY A 50 -7.89 -12.19 -10.50
C GLY A 50 -6.48 -11.86 -11.03
N ALA A 51 -5.99 -12.51 -12.10
CA ALA A 51 -4.69 -12.18 -12.68
C ALA A 51 -4.70 -10.78 -13.30
N MET A 52 -3.77 -9.92 -12.85
CA MET A 52 -3.66 -8.52 -13.24
C MET A 52 -2.24 -8.21 -13.73
N PRO A 53 -2.08 -7.70 -14.96
CA PRO A 53 -0.77 -7.28 -15.43
C PRO A 53 -0.33 -6.01 -14.70
N ALA A 54 0.94 -5.94 -14.33
CA ALA A 54 1.53 -4.78 -13.71
C ALA A 54 2.93 -4.50 -14.28
N ARG A 55 3.41 -3.28 -14.12
CA ARG A 55 4.73 -2.81 -14.52
C ARG A 55 5.46 -2.18 -13.34
N LEU A 56 6.78 -2.21 -13.37
CA LEU A 56 7.64 -1.72 -12.30
C LEU A 56 8.36 -0.41 -12.64
N GLY A 57 8.03 0.20 -13.77
CA GLY A 57 8.65 1.44 -14.24
C GLY A 57 7.83 2.16 -15.31
N PRO A 58 8.36 3.26 -15.86
CA PRO A 58 7.69 4.00 -16.94
C PRO A 58 7.58 3.16 -18.21
N VAL A 59 6.55 3.44 -19.00
CA VAL A 59 6.40 2.84 -20.34
C VAL A 59 7.25 3.66 -21.30
N LEU A 60 8.28 3.05 -21.88
CA LEU A 60 9.15 3.68 -22.86
C LEU A 60 8.45 3.81 -24.22
N ALA A 61 9.06 4.52 -25.17
CA ALA A 61 8.46 4.86 -26.46
C ALA A 61 8.04 3.62 -27.28
N GLU A 62 8.87 2.58 -27.35
CA GLU A 62 8.58 1.39 -28.12
C GLU A 62 7.42 0.57 -27.53
N PRO A 63 7.42 0.18 -26.23
CA PRO A 63 6.26 -0.48 -25.65
C PRO A 63 5.00 0.41 -25.69
N ALA A 64 5.11 1.74 -25.57
CA ALA A 64 3.97 2.65 -25.72
C ALA A 64 3.37 2.56 -27.12
N PHE A 65 4.20 2.57 -28.16
CA PHE A 65 3.77 2.37 -29.53
C PHE A 65 3.09 1.00 -29.73
N ALA A 66 3.70 -0.08 -29.22
CA ALA A 66 3.14 -1.43 -29.31
C ALA A 66 1.75 -1.51 -28.64
N LEU A 67 1.59 -0.92 -27.45
CA LEU A 67 0.31 -0.86 -26.76
C LEU A 67 -0.75 -0.12 -27.57
N GLU A 68 -0.42 1.08 -28.05
CA GLU A 68 -1.34 1.90 -28.87
C GLU A 68 -1.74 1.16 -30.15
N ARG A 69 -0.78 0.61 -30.88
CA ARG A 69 -1.00 -0.09 -32.15
C ARG A 69 -1.86 -1.33 -32.00
N CYS A 70 -1.75 -2.02 -30.87
CA CYS A 70 -2.56 -3.19 -30.53
C CYS A 70 -3.86 -2.85 -29.79
N GLY A 71 -4.13 -1.58 -29.47
CA GLY A 71 -5.30 -1.15 -28.73
C GLY A 71 -5.32 -1.63 -27.27
N ALA A 72 -4.15 -1.75 -26.65
CA ALA A 72 -3.98 -2.18 -25.26
C ALA A 72 -3.72 -0.98 -24.33
N VAL A 73 -4.13 -1.11 -23.08
CA VAL A 73 -3.87 -0.11 -22.03
C VAL A 73 -2.59 -0.49 -21.27
N ALA A 74 -1.82 0.52 -20.91
CA ALA A 74 -0.62 0.29 -20.08
C ALA A 74 -0.99 -0.39 -18.75
N PRO A 75 -0.21 -1.39 -18.31
CA PRO A 75 -0.42 -2.07 -17.03
C PRO A 75 -0.32 -1.11 -15.84
N LEU A 76 -0.95 -1.49 -14.72
CA LEU A 76 -0.85 -0.77 -13.47
C LEU A 76 0.63 -0.62 -13.03
N LEU A 77 1.04 0.58 -12.63
CA LEU A 77 2.35 0.76 -11.99
C LEU A 77 2.29 0.25 -10.55
N ILE A 78 3.22 -0.63 -10.19
CA ILE A 78 3.40 -1.13 -8.82
C ILE A 78 4.87 -0.93 -8.46
N GLU A 79 5.12 -0.19 -7.38
CA GLU A 79 6.49 0.07 -6.91
C GLU A 79 6.89 -0.87 -5.77
N ASP A 80 5.91 -1.34 -4.99
CA ASP A 80 6.12 -2.12 -3.77
C ASP A 80 4.99 -3.14 -3.54
N VAL A 81 5.36 -4.38 -3.23
CA VAL A 81 4.40 -5.46 -2.93
C VAL A 81 4.32 -5.82 -1.45
N ARG A 82 5.03 -5.12 -0.57
CA ARG A 82 4.90 -5.32 0.87
C ARG A 82 3.49 -4.96 1.33
N GLN A 83 3.05 -5.60 2.40
CA GLN A 83 1.73 -5.31 2.97
C GLN A 83 1.73 -3.94 3.65
N ARG A 84 0.72 -3.13 3.34
CA ARG A 84 0.45 -1.88 4.04
C ARG A 84 -0.66 -2.07 5.08
N VAL A 85 -0.75 -1.14 6.00
CA VAL A 85 -1.82 -1.12 7.00
C VAL A 85 -3.19 -1.16 6.32
N ALA A 86 -3.39 -0.44 5.22
CA ALA A 86 -4.63 -0.45 4.43
C ALA A 86 -5.02 -1.84 3.91
N ASP A 87 -4.05 -2.71 3.62
CA ASP A 87 -4.32 -4.07 3.10
C ASP A 87 -4.87 -5.02 4.19
N VAL A 88 -4.63 -4.71 5.47
CA VAL A 88 -4.91 -5.63 6.59
C VAL A 88 -5.78 -5.04 7.69
N MET A 89 -5.96 -3.73 7.75
CA MET A 89 -6.75 -3.07 8.78
C MET A 89 -8.22 -3.48 8.74
N ASN A 90 -8.88 -3.33 9.87
CA ASN A 90 -10.33 -3.48 9.93
C ASN A 90 -11.00 -2.16 9.53
N HIS A 91 -11.70 -2.17 8.42
CA HIS A 91 -12.44 -1.02 7.89
C HIS A 91 -13.80 -0.82 8.59
N ASP A 92 -14.34 -1.85 9.24
CA ASP A 92 -15.56 -1.76 10.03
C ASP A 92 -15.23 -1.17 11.41
N VAL A 93 -15.17 0.16 11.43
CA VAL A 93 -14.74 0.93 12.61
C VAL A 93 -15.90 1.15 13.55
N LEU A 94 -15.80 0.57 14.73
CA LEU A 94 -16.63 0.94 15.84
C LEU A 94 -15.93 2.06 16.62
N ALA A 95 -16.47 3.28 16.55
CA ALA A 95 -15.97 4.46 17.26
C ALA A 95 -17.00 5.00 18.24
N VAL A 96 -16.56 5.75 19.23
CA VAL A 96 -17.43 6.47 20.15
C VAL A 96 -17.27 7.97 19.93
N HIS A 97 -18.37 8.71 19.97
CA HIS A 97 -18.34 10.17 19.93
C HIS A 97 -17.93 10.74 21.30
N GLU A 98 -17.28 11.89 21.33
CA GLU A 98 -16.84 12.57 22.57
C GLU A 98 -17.96 12.78 23.61
N SER A 99 -19.24 12.86 23.18
CA SER A 99 -20.41 12.98 24.03
C SER A 99 -20.93 11.65 24.62
N HIS A 100 -20.30 10.52 24.28
CA HIS A 100 -20.68 9.22 24.84
C HIS A 100 -20.15 9.07 26.27
N THR A 101 -20.85 8.25 27.03
CA THR A 101 -20.47 7.88 28.40
C THR A 101 -19.60 6.63 28.42
N LEU A 102 -18.92 6.39 29.55
CA LEU A 102 -18.17 5.14 29.77
C LEU A 102 -19.06 3.90 29.65
N PHE A 103 -20.34 3.99 30.09
CA PHE A 103 -21.30 2.92 29.94
C PHE A 103 -21.59 2.58 28.47
N GLU A 104 -21.82 3.59 27.66
CA GLU A 104 -22.04 3.42 26.21
C GLU A 104 -20.80 2.84 25.52
N ALA A 105 -19.60 3.32 25.86
CA ALA A 105 -18.35 2.77 25.35
C ALA A 105 -18.15 1.30 25.76
N ALA A 106 -18.37 0.97 27.04
CA ALA A 106 -18.26 -0.40 27.54
C ALA A 106 -19.25 -1.36 26.85
N ARG A 107 -20.48 -0.89 26.60
CA ARG A 107 -21.50 -1.65 25.87
C ARG A 107 -21.06 -1.92 24.44
N LEU A 108 -20.59 -0.89 23.72
CA LEU A 108 -20.10 -1.02 22.35
C LEU A 108 -18.89 -1.96 22.25
N MET A 109 -17.94 -1.86 23.19
CA MET A 109 -16.79 -2.78 23.27
C MET A 109 -17.25 -4.24 23.42
N ARG A 110 -18.21 -4.49 24.30
CA ARG A 110 -18.73 -5.84 24.56
C ARG A 110 -19.47 -6.40 23.35
N GLU A 111 -20.39 -5.61 22.77
CA GLU A 111 -21.21 -6.02 21.62
C GLU A 111 -20.34 -6.24 20.38
N GLY A 112 -19.40 -5.33 20.10
CA GLY A 112 -18.46 -5.40 18.98
C GLY A 112 -17.24 -6.30 19.22
N ARG A 113 -17.05 -6.85 20.43
CA ARG A 113 -15.86 -7.63 20.83
C ARG A 113 -14.55 -6.89 20.53
N LYS A 114 -14.53 -5.58 20.79
CA LYS A 114 -13.38 -4.72 20.56
C LYS A 114 -12.67 -4.41 21.88
N GLY A 115 -11.34 -4.48 21.88
CA GLY A 115 -10.51 -4.10 23.03
C GLY A 115 -10.18 -2.62 23.09
N LEU A 116 -10.34 -1.91 21.97
CA LEU A 116 -10.09 -0.50 21.81
C LEU A 116 -11.17 0.15 20.94
N LEU A 117 -11.63 1.34 21.31
CA LEU A 117 -12.47 2.20 20.47
C LEU A 117 -11.79 3.55 20.27
N PRO A 118 -11.72 4.06 19.04
CA PRO A 118 -11.40 5.46 18.77
C PRO A 118 -12.49 6.37 19.35
N VAL A 119 -12.09 7.50 19.94
CA VAL A 119 -12.97 8.58 20.37
C VAL A 119 -12.85 9.70 19.34
N VAL A 120 -13.98 10.10 18.77
CA VAL A 120 -14.03 11.04 17.64
C VAL A 120 -14.95 12.23 17.91
N ASP A 121 -14.72 13.32 17.18
CA ASP A 121 -15.64 14.46 17.09
C ASP A 121 -16.74 14.22 16.03
N ALA A 122 -17.61 15.23 15.85
CA ALA A 122 -18.69 15.19 14.86
C ALA A 122 -18.21 15.09 13.40
N ALA A 123 -16.95 15.46 13.12
CA ALA A 123 -16.32 15.39 11.79
C ALA A 123 -15.49 14.10 11.59
N ASN A 124 -15.55 13.15 12.55
CA ASN A 124 -14.79 11.89 12.57
C ASN A 124 -13.28 12.09 12.76
N HIS A 125 -12.82 13.23 13.30
CA HIS A 125 -11.42 13.40 13.68
C HIS A 125 -11.13 12.66 14.98
N LEU A 126 -9.99 12.00 15.05
CA LEU A 126 -9.56 11.26 16.23
C LEU A 126 -9.15 12.23 17.35
N LEU A 127 -9.86 12.19 18.46
CA LEU A 127 -9.55 12.92 19.69
C LEU A 127 -8.70 12.10 20.66
N GLY A 128 -8.98 10.83 20.78
CA GLY A 128 -8.30 9.91 21.68
C GLY A 128 -8.68 8.47 21.42
N VAL A 129 -8.21 7.57 22.27
CA VAL A 129 -8.62 6.17 22.28
C VAL A 129 -8.99 5.74 23.69
N ILE A 130 -9.97 4.84 23.79
CA ILE A 130 -10.38 4.25 25.06
C ILE A 130 -10.30 2.72 24.96
N THR A 131 -9.80 2.09 26.02
CA THR A 131 -9.68 0.61 26.09
C THR A 131 -10.47 0.04 27.26
N VAL A 132 -10.65 -1.27 27.25
CA VAL A 132 -11.26 -1.99 28.41
C VAL A 132 -10.45 -1.74 29.68
N ASP A 133 -9.12 -1.70 29.58
CA ASP A 133 -8.23 -1.45 30.73
C ASP A 133 -8.42 -0.05 31.32
N ASP A 134 -8.70 0.95 30.49
CA ASP A 134 -8.94 2.32 30.97
C ASP A 134 -10.25 2.42 31.75
N ILE A 135 -11.31 1.76 31.26
CA ILE A 135 -12.60 1.68 31.95
C ILE A 135 -12.46 0.90 33.26
N ALA A 136 -11.71 -0.22 33.24
CA ALA A 136 -11.46 -1.03 34.43
C ALA A 136 -10.62 -0.28 35.47
N ALA A 137 -9.56 0.44 35.03
CA ALA A 137 -8.74 1.26 35.91
C ALA A 137 -9.58 2.35 36.59
N ARG A 138 -10.40 3.07 35.81
CA ARG A 138 -11.32 4.08 36.36
C ARG A 138 -12.28 3.50 37.39
N TYR A 139 -12.86 2.33 37.11
CA TYR A 139 -13.75 1.65 38.05
C TYR A 139 -13.03 1.25 39.34
N LEU A 140 -11.78 0.77 39.27
CA LEU A 140 -10.97 0.41 40.44
C LEU A 140 -10.56 1.66 41.24
N ASP A 141 -10.22 2.76 40.58
CA ASP A 141 -9.91 4.03 41.26
C ASP A 141 -11.11 4.53 42.08
N ASP A 142 -12.32 4.45 41.52
CA ASP A 142 -13.56 4.81 42.24
C ASP A 142 -13.82 3.94 43.47
N LEU A 143 -13.36 2.68 43.50
CA LEU A 143 -13.46 1.81 44.66
C LEU A 143 -12.43 2.13 45.76
N MET A 144 -11.28 2.71 45.40
CA MET A 144 -10.15 2.95 46.30
C MET A 144 -10.23 4.32 47.01
N VAL A 145 -11.04 5.24 46.49
CA VAL A 145 -11.05 6.65 46.97
C VAL A 145 -12.32 6.95 47.73
N VAL A 146 -12.19 7.22 49.01
CA VAL A 146 -13.29 7.48 49.99
C VAL A 146 -14.00 8.81 49.79
N ALA A 147 -13.53 9.71 48.95
CA ALA A 147 -14.20 10.96 48.59
C ALA A 147 -13.54 11.61 47.38
N THR A 148 -14.14 11.55 46.23
CA THR A 148 -13.68 12.32 45.07
C THR A 148 -14.74 13.24 44.53
N SER A 149 -14.31 14.46 44.20
CA SER A 149 -15.05 15.25 43.23
C SER A 149 -15.03 14.50 41.91
N HIS A 150 -16.16 14.02 41.46
CA HIS A 150 -16.30 13.47 40.14
C HIS A 150 -16.07 14.57 39.10
N ALA A 151 -15.53 14.20 37.93
CA ALA A 151 -15.56 15.09 36.79
C ALA A 151 -17.04 15.54 36.54
N PRO A 152 -17.26 16.75 36.03
CA PRO A 152 -18.60 17.22 35.78
C PRO A 152 -19.37 16.29 34.88
N VAL A 153 -20.50 15.77 35.35
CA VAL A 153 -21.38 14.88 34.56
C VAL A 153 -22.65 15.62 34.22
N SER A 154 -23.09 15.57 32.98
CA SER A 154 -24.32 16.22 32.57
C SER A 154 -25.56 15.43 33.01
N LEU A 155 -26.68 16.15 33.24
CA LEU A 155 -27.98 15.51 33.50
C LEU A 155 -28.37 14.54 32.37
N ASP A 156 -28.10 14.90 31.13
CA ASP A 156 -28.41 14.04 29.97
C ASP A 156 -27.65 12.72 30.00
N HIS A 157 -26.40 12.71 30.50
CA HIS A 157 -25.65 11.48 30.71
C HIS A 157 -26.30 10.60 31.76
N PHE A 158 -26.74 11.16 32.89
CA PHE A 158 -27.44 10.40 33.92
C PHE A 158 -28.74 9.79 33.38
N LEU A 159 -29.57 10.59 32.71
CA LEU A 159 -30.83 10.13 32.16
C LEU A 159 -30.64 8.96 31.15
N ARG A 160 -29.68 9.10 30.24
CA ARG A 160 -29.39 8.03 29.26
C ARG A 160 -28.88 6.75 29.92
N VAL A 161 -27.97 6.85 30.88
CA VAL A 161 -27.34 5.69 31.52
C VAL A 161 -28.29 5.00 32.49
N LEU A 162 -29.05 5.78 33.28
CA LEU A 162 -30.00 5.24 34.26
C LEU A 162 -31.30 4.76 33.61
N GLY A 163 -31.63 5.22 32.41
CA GLY A 163 -32.91 4.94 31.76
C GLY A 163 -34.08 5.57 32.49
N GLY A 164 -33.86 6.69 33.19
CA GLY A 164 -34.83 7.39 34.02
C GLY A 164 -35.47 8.59 33.31
N GLU A 165 -36.43 9.23 34.03
CA GLU A 165 -37.17 10.40 33.56
C GLU A 165 -36.85 11.60 34.39
N LEU A 166 -36.87 12.81 33.80
CA LEU A 166 -36.76 14.08 34.49
C LEU A 166 -38.13 14.52 34.99
N LEU A 167 -38.29 14.62 36.32
CA LEU A 167 -39.56 15.03 36.94
C LEU A 167 -39.55 16.52 37.34
N VAL A 168 -38.41 17.05 37.77
CA VAL A 168 -38.21 18.46 38.15
C VAL A 168 -36.84 18.92 37.67
N GLY A 169 -36.77 20.12 37.11
CA GLY A 169 -35.55 20.76 36.59
C GLY A 169 -35.61 20.94 35.08
N GLU A 170 -34.50 21.45 34.53
CA GLU A 170 -34.33 21.65 33.10
C GLU A 170 -33.12 20.81 32.57
N PRO A 171 -33.13 20.40 31.31
CA PRO A 171 -31.97 19.75 30.68
C PRO A 171 -30.71 20.59 30.77
N GLY A 172 -29.53 19.98 30.79
CA GLY A 172 -28.23 20.66 30.68
C GLY A 172 -27.52 20.98 32.00
N GLY A 173 -28.05 20.55 33.15
CA GLY A 173 -27.34 20.67 34.43
C GLY A 173 -26.05 19.86 34.47
N LEU A 174 -24.99 20.43 35.10
CA LEU A 174 -23.71 19.74 35.36
C LEU A 174 -23.57 19.47 36.85
N PHE A 175 -23.18 18.27 37.23
CA PHE A 175 -23.03 17.81 38.60
C PHE A 175 -21.56 17.48 38.90
N THR A 176 -21.07 18.01 40.03
CA THR A 176 -19.70 17.79 40.55
C THR A 176 -19.69 17.32 42.00
N GLY A 177 -20.86 17.19 42.62
CA GLY A 177 -21.01 16.85 44.04
C GLY A 177 -20.85 15.33 44.28
N ARG A 178 -20.86 14.98 45.57
CA ARG A 178 -20.79 13.59 46.02
C ARG A 178 -22.10 12.87 45.80
N VAL A 179 -22.03 11.56 45.63
CA VAL A 179 -23.20 10.71 45.57
C VAL A 179 -23.46 10.08 46.96
N TRP A 180 -24.64 10.34 47.50
CA TRP A 180 -25.10 9.76 48.76
C TRP A 180 -26.18 8.71 48.53
N ILE A 181 -26.08 7.60 49.23
CA ILE A 181 -27.16 6.61 49.33
C ILE A 181 -27.92 6.88 50.64
N SER A 182 -29.21 7.13 50.57
CA SER A 182 -30.09 7.40 51.73
C SER A 182 -30.34 6.15 52.58
N SER A 183 -29.28 5.63 53.22
CA SER A 183 -29.34 4.48 54.13
C SER A 183 -29.41 4.89 55.60
N SER A 184 -29.17 6.18 55.94
CA SER A 184 -29.23 6.74 57.30
C SER A 184 -30.60 7.36 57.58
N ARG A 185 -30.80 7.82 58.84
CA ARG A 185 -31.98 8.61 59.22
C ARG A 185 -31.99 9.93 58.47
N ALA A 186 -33.15 10.53 58.26
CA ALA A 186 -33.36 11.77 57.56
C ALA A 186 -32.52 12.93 58.13
N GLU A 187 -32.47 13.06 59.47
CA GLU A 187 -31.69 14.12 60.16
C GLU A 187 -30.19 13.95 59.92
N THR A 188 -29.70 12.70 59.88
CA THR A 188 -28.30 12.40 59.65
C THR A 188 -27.91 12.66 58.20
N LEU A 189 -28.78 12.36 57.26
CA LEU A 189 -28.60 12.67 55.85
C LEU A 189 -28.53 14.16 55.63
N HIS A 190 -29.52 14.92 56.12
CA HIS A 190 -29.56 16.37 56.03
C HIS A 190 -28.27 17.06 56.56
N ALA A 191 -27.79 16.63 57.72
CA ALA A 191 -26.60 17.21 58.35
C ALA A 191 -25.28 16.96 57.60
N ARG A 192 -25.23 15.99 56.69
CA ARG A 192 -24.04 15.59 55.94
C ARG A 192 -23.98 16.15 54.54
N LEU A 193 -25.10 16.59 53.99
CA LEU A 193 -25.19 17.10 52.62
C LEU A 193 -24.48 18.45 52.45
N SER A 194 -23.92 18.62 51.28
CA SER A 194 -23.37 19.88 50.81
C SER A 194 -24.05 20.31 49.50
N PRO A 195 -24.12 21.64 49.21
CA PRO A 195 -24.61 22.10 47.92
C PRO A 195 -23.87 21.40 46.75
N GLY A 196 -24.61 20.90 45.79
CA GLY A 196 -24.05 20.14 44.67
C GLY A 196 -24.12 18.63 44.80
N ASP A 197 -24.39 18.09 46.00
CA ASP A 197 -24.47 16.64 46.21
C ASP A 197 -25.70 16.00 45.53
N LEU A 198 -25.55 14.73 45.16
CA LEU A 198 -26.59 13.90 44.58
C LEU A 198 -27.06 12.86 45.62
N VAL A 199 -28.34 12.60 45.69
CA VAL A 199 -28.89 11.65 46.66
C VAL A 199 -29.70 10.56 45.95
N ILE A 200 -29.32 9.30 46.11
CA ILE A 200 -30.11 8.12 45.70
C ILE A 200 -31.04 7.77 46.86
N VAL A 201 -32.35 7.72 46.58
CA VAL A 201 -33.37 7.48 47.56
C VAL A 201 -34.54 6.63 46.97
N GLY A 202 -35.13 5.79 47.77
CA GLY A 202 -36.35 5.03 47.41
C GLY A 202 -37.61 5.82 47.77
N ASP A 203 -38.62 5.08 48.25
CA ASP A 203 -39.98 5.52 48.59
C ASP A 203 -40.08 6.29 49.91
N ARG A 204 -39.01 6.43 50.66
CA ARG A 204 -39.00 7.14 51.94
C ARG A 204 -39.16 8.63 51.77
N GLU A 205 -40.38 9.15 51.93
CA GLU A 205 -40.68 10.59 51.76
C GLU A 205 -39.93 11.48 52.77
N ASP A 206 -39.69 11.02 54.02
CA ASP A 206 -38.87 11.71 55.00
C ASP A 206 -37.43 11.94 54.51
N ALA A 207 -36.86 10.97 53.90
CA ALA A 207 -35.51 11.08 53.36
C ALA A 207 -35.46 11.91 52.05
N GLN A 208 -36.49 11.86 51.21
CA GLN A 208 -36.64 12.71 50.04
C GLN A 208 -36.68 14.18 50.44
N ARG A 209 -37.48 14.55 51.44
CA ARG A 209 -37.59 15.89 51.98
C ARG A 209 -36.26 16.35 52.61
N ALA A 210 -35.67 15.48 53.43
CA ALA A 210 -34.37 15.81 54.07
C ALA A 210 -33.25 16.06 53.06
N ALA A 211 -33.25 15.36 51.93
CA ALA A 211 -32.30 15.57 50.84
C ALA A 211 -32.51 16.95 50.18
N ILE A 212 -33.75 17.32 49.87
CA ILE A 212 -34.09 18.63 49.28
C ILE A 212 -33.79 19.77 50.26
N GLU A 213 -34.18 19.64 51.52
CA GLU A 213 -33.94 20.64 52.58
C GLU A 213 -32.47 20.80 52.92
N GLY A 214 -31.67 19.73 52.78
CA GLY A 214 -30.22 19.69 52.94
C GLY A 214 -29.46 20.29 51.78
N GLY A 215 -30.13 20.73 50.71
CA GLY A 215 -29.52 21.40 49.57
C GLY A 215 -28.92 20.48 48.51
N ALA A 216 -29.41 19.22 48.39
CA ALA A 216 -29.03 18.35 47.33
C ALA A 216 -29.31 18.99 45.94
N ALA A 217 -28.35 18.93 45.04
CA ALA A 217 -28.51 19.40 43.65
C ALA A 217 -29.42 18.48 42.84
N CYS A 218 -29.35 17.17 43.11
CA CYS A 218 -30.16 16.16 42.39
C CYS A 218 -30.64 15.06 43.35
N LEU A 219 -31.93 14.76 43.26
CA LEU A 219 -32.57 13.64 43.89
C LEU A 219 -32.86 12.54 42.85
N ILE A 220 -32.28 11.36 43.03
CA ILE A 220 -32.45 10.20 42.15
C ILE A 220 -33.41 9.23 42.87
N VAL A 221 -34.64 9.14 42.40
CA VAL A 221 -35.67 8.29 42.98
C VAL A 221 -35.69 6.94 42.25
N ILE A 222 -35.47 5.85 42.99
CA ILE A 222 -35.28 4.49 42.45
C ILE A 222 -36.54 3.63 42.61
N GLY A 223 -36.57 2.52 41.86
CA GLY A 223 -37.55 1.43 42.05
C GLY A 223 -38.95 1.76 41.58
N GLU A 224 -39.08 2.45 40.43
CA GLU A 224 -40.38 2.82 39.84
C GLU A 224 -41.32 3.64 40.78
N THR A 225 -40.75 4.25 41.81
CA THR A 225 -41.48 5.05 42.79
C THR A 225 -41.68 6.46 42.28
N THR A 226 -42.91 6.98 42.38
CA THR A 226 -43.21 8.40 42.07
C THR A 226 -43.23 9.21 43.36
N PRO A 227 -42.40 10.26 43.47
CA PRO A 227 -42.46 11.18 44.63
C PRO A 227 -43.82 11.84 44.75
N SER A 228 -44.25 12.17 46.02
CA SER A 228 -45.49 12.86 46.24
C SER A 228 -45.47 14.28 45.63
N ALA A 229 -46.68 14.81 45.34
CA ALA A 229 -46.80 16.18 44.80
C ALA A 229 -46.17 17.23 45.73
N ALA A 230 -46.16 16.98 47.05
CA ALA A 230 -45.52 17.85 48.02
C ALA A 230 -43.98 17.84 47.91
N VAL A 231 -43.40 16.66 47.69
CA VAL A 231 -41.93 16.54 47.44
C VAL A 231 -41.53 17.23 46.15
N LEU A 232 -42.29 17.02 45.07
CA LEU A 232 -42.01 17.69 43.78
C LEU A 232 -42.16 19.21 43.85
N ALA A 233 -43.17 19.70 44.63
CA ALA A 233 -43.32 21.15 44.85
C ALA A 233 -42.14 21.74 45.63
N SER A 234 -41.69 21.09 46.72
CA SER A 234 -40.53 21.49 47.48
C SER A 234 -39.23 21.49 46.66
N ALA A 235 -39.06 20.47 45.78
CA ALA A 235 -37.92 20.40 44.88
C ALA A 235 -37.91 21.59 43.90
N ARG A 236 -39.05 21.95 43.30
CA ARG A 236 -39.16 23.12 42.41
C ARG A 236 -38.83 24.43 43.13
N GLU A 237 -39.35 24.61 44.35
CA GLU A 237 -39.11 25.79 45.15
C GLU A 237 -37.61 25.99 45.49
N ARG A 238 -36.91 24.88 45.76
CA ARG A 238 -35.50 24.90 46.15
C ARG A 238 -34.51 24.70 45.02
N GLY A 239 -34.99 24.49 43.78
CA GLY A 239 -34.15 24.25 42.61
C GLY A 239 -33.45 22.90 42.60
N THR A 240 -33.93 21.92 43.36
CA THR A 240 -33.42 20.55 43.34
C THR A 240 -33.94 19.82 42.11
N ILE A 241 -33.06 19.24 41.29
CA ILE A 241 -33.42 18.43 40.17
C ILE A 241 -33.91 17.06 40.68
N VAL A 242 -35.00 16.56 40.13
CA VAL A 242 -35.51 15.23 40.48
C VAL A 242 -35.59 14.36 39.24
N ILE A 243 -34.89 13.26 39.28
CA ILE A 243 -34.93 12.21 38.23
C ILE A 243 -35.38 10.87 38.82
N THR A 244 -35.92 10.01 37.98
CA THR A 244 -36.20 8.63 38.37
C THR A 244 -35.11 7.69 37.85
N SER A 245 -35.04 6.50 38.42
CA SER A 245 -34.28 5.37 37.87
C SER A 245 -35.08 4.11 38.07
N PRO A 246 -35.33 3.29 37.02
CA PRO A 246 -36.03 1.99 37.17
C PRO A 246 -35.17 0.94 37.87
N GLN A 247 -33.89 1.24 38.09
CA GLN A 247 -32.93 0.33 38.70
C GLN A 247 -33.03 0.35 40.24
N ASP A 248 -32.50 -0.68 40.89
CA ASP A 248 -32.31 -0.68 42.33
C ASP A 248 -31.18 0.25 42.78
N THR A 249 -31.01 0.42 44.11
CA THR A 249 -30.00 1.29 44.72
C THR A 249 -28.59 0.92 44.26
N TYR A 250 -28.27 -0.38 44.23
CA TYR A 250 -26.92 -0.85 43.90
C TYR A 250 -26.59 -0.65 42.42
N ALA A 251 -27.52 -1.00 41.55
CA ALA A 251 -27.36 -0.80 40.12
C ALA A 251 -27.28 0.69 39.76
N THR A 252 -28.14 1.55 40.34
CA THR A 252 -28.11 3.01 40.14
C THR A 252 -26.80 3.60 40.55
N ALA A 253 -26.27 3.26 41.74
CA ALA A 253 -24.97 3.77 42.20
C ALA A 253 -23.81 3.38 41.27
N ARG A 254 -23.78 2.16 40.76
CA ARG A 254 -22.80 1.68 39.81
C ARG A 254 -22.90 2.36 38.45
N LEU A 255 -24.10 2.56 37.95
CA LEU A 255 -24.33 3.21 36.67
C LEU A 255 -23.95 4.69 36.70
N LEU A 256 -24.13 5.36 37.82
CA LEU A 256 -23.67 6.75 37.99
C LEU A 256 -22.17 6.90 37.74
N ASN A 257 -21.34 5.97 38.23
CA ASN A 257 -19.89 6.01 37.99
C ASN A 257 -19.56 5.85 36.50
N LEU A 258 -20.37 5.12 35.74
CA LEU A 258 -20.21 4.93 34.31
C LEU A 258 -20.88 6.01 33.46
N SER A 259 -21.53 7.00 34.08
CA SER A 259 -22.16 8.14 33.37
C SER A 259 -21.17 9.23 33.00
N GLN A 260 -19.89 9.11 33.40
CA GLN A 260 -18.85 10.04 33.02
C GLN A 260 -18.62 10.03 31.51
N PRO A 261 -18.28 11.18 30.89
CA PRO A 261 -17.95 11.24 29.48
C PRO A 261 -16.66 10.47 29.17
N VAL A 262 -16.55 9.86 27.99
CA VAL A 262 -15.35 9.12 27.55
C VAL A 262 -14.10 10.02 27.50
N THR A 263 -14.28 11.32 27.30
CA THR A 263 -13.21 12.31 27.24
C THR A 263 -12.40 12.45 28.52
N GLU A 264 -12.98 12.09 29.67
CA GLU A 264 -12.28 12.13 30.97
C GLU A 264 -11.32 10.96 31.18
N VAL A 265 -11.47 9.89 30.40
CA VAL A 265 -10.75 8.63 30.61
C VAL A 265 -9.92 8.25 29.39
N MET A 266 -10.27 8.77 28.20
CA MET A 266 -9.55 8.46 26.97
C MET A 266 -8.08 8.85 27.05
N ARG A 267 -7.23 8.10 26.39
CA ARG A 267 -5.80 8.40 26.28
C ARG A 267 -5.55 9.44 25.20
N GLN A 268 -4.77 10.47 25.57
CA GLN A 268 -4.33 11.56 24.69
C GLN A 268 -2.85 11.88 24.92
N PRO A 269 -2.06 12.19 23.86
CA PRO A 269 -2.38 11.98 22.46
C PRO A 269 -2.41 10.47 22.13
N PRO A 270 -3.32 9.99 21.27
CA PRO A 270 -3.35 8.61 20.86
C PRO A 270 -2.20 8.31 19.90
N ARG A 271 -1.60 7.12 20.00
CA ARG A 271 -0.74 6.59 18.94
C ARG A 271 -1.61 6.19 17.76
N THR A 272 -1.19 6.58 16.58
CA THR A 272 -1.87 6.29 15.31
C THR A 272 -0.89 5.72 14.29
N VAL A 273 -1.41 5.15 13.24
CA VAL A 273 -0.68 4.72 12.05
C VAL A 273 -1.43 5.20 10.82
N ASP A 274 -0.68 5.39 9.75
CA ASP A 274 -1.21 5.78 8.44
C ASP A 274 -1.64 4.52 7.65
N PRO A 275 -2.66 4.58 6.79
CA PRO A 275 -3.01 3.50 5.87
C PRO A 275 -1.85 3.01 5.01
N GLU A 276 -0.94 3.91 4.64
CA GLU A 276 0.22 3.63 3.78
C GLU A 276 1.44 3.10 4.54
N ASP A 277 1.43 3.10 5.88
CA ASP A 277 2.51 2.50 6.68
C ASP A 277 2.67 1.00 6.39
N LEU A 278 3.88 0.48 6.52
CA LEU A 278 4.13 -0.95 6.39
C LEU A 278 3.53 -1.73 7.58
N ALA A 279 2.78 -2.77 7.28
CA ALA A 279 2.17 -3.63 8.30
C ALA A 279 3.23 -4.29 9.21
N ALA A 280 4.39 -4.65 8.65
CA ALA A 280 5.50 -5.23 9.40
C ALA A 280 6.07 -4.27 10.46
N ASP A 281 6.25 -2.99 10.13
CA ASP A 281 6.73 -1.97 11.07
C ASP A 281 5.68 -1.68 12.15
N THR A 282 4.41 -1.63 11.75
CA THR A 282 3.28 -1.46 12.65
C THR A 282 3.18 -2.60 13.67
N ALA A 283 3.56 -3.82 13.32
CA ALA A 283 3.55 -4.96 14.24
C ALA A 283 4.38 -4.72 15.51
N THR A 284 5.50 -4.01 15.41
CA THR A 284 6.35 -3.65 16.56
C THR A 284 5.66 -2.65 17.49
N HIS A 285 4.95 -1.68 16.94
CA HIS A 285 4.17 -0.69 17.68
C HIS A 285 3.02 -1.31 18.47
N LEU A 286 2.39 -2.35 17.91
CA LEU A 286 1.28 -3.07 18.54
C LEU A 286 1.69 -3.85 19.80
N LEU A 287 2.98 -4.16 19.99
CA LEU A 287 3.45 -4.85 21.19
C LEU A 287 3.27 -4.02 22.46
N THR A 288 3.40 -2.70 22.35
CA THR A 288 3.31 -1.75 23.46
C THR A 288 2.05 -0.88 23.41
N ALA A 289 1.20 -1.08 22.40
CA ALA A 289 -0.03 -0.30 22.25
C ALA A 289 -1.08 -0.69 23.29
N PRO A 290 -1.83 0.30 23.83
CA PRO A 290 -2.98 0.05 24.67
C PRO A 290 -4.01 -0.84 23.97
N GLY A 291 -4.58 -1.82 24.67
CA GLY A 291 -5.54 -2.76 24.08
C GLY A 291 -4.99 -3.58 22.90
N ARG A 292 -3.66 -3.52 22.64
CA ARG A 292 -2.96 -4.19 21.53
C ARG A 292 -3.56 -3.89 20.15
N ALA A 293 -4.07 -2.67 19.99
CA ALA A 293 -4.63 -2.14 18.76
C ALA A 293 -4.25 -0.66 18.60
N LEU A 294 -4.30 -0.17 17.37
CA LEU A 294 -4.05 1.23 17.02
C LEU A 294 -5.19 1.74 16.13
N ALA A 295 -5.49 3.03 16.25
CA ALA A 295 -6.35 3.72 15.30
C ALA A 295 -5.56 4.03 14.04
N VAL A 296 -6.17 3.79 12.87
CA VAL A 296 -5.64 4.16 11.56
C VAL A 296 -6.31 5.45 11.13
N VAL A 297 -5.51 6.47 10.79
CA VAL A 297 -6.00 7.81 10.43
C VAL A 297 -5.38 8.28 9.14
N ASP A 298 -6.11 9.13 8.42
CA ASP A 298 -5.57 9.85 7.25
C ASP A 298 -4.83 11.14 7.65
N ASP A 299 -4.34 11.87 6.64
CA ASP A 299 -3.62 13.15 6.82
C ASP A 299 -4.44 14.20 7.56
N GLU A 300 -5.77 14.19 7.42
CA GLU A 300 -6.70 15.07 8.15
C GLU A 300 -7.05 14.53 9.54
N ARG A 301 -6.38 13.47 10.01
CA ARG A 301 -6.66 12.79 11.28
C ARG A 301 -8.06 12.18 11.41
N ARG A 302 -8.73 11.88 10.30
CA ARG A 302 -10.00 11.15 10.31
C ARG A 302 -9.74 9.66 10.47
N VAL A 303 -10.54 9.02 11.29
CA VAL A 303 -10.44 7.57 11.50
C VAL A 303 -10.87 6.81 10.26
N ARG A 304 -9.95 6.00 9.71
CA ARG A 304 -10.14 5.15 8.54
C ARG A 304 -10.30 3.68 8.90
N GLY A 305 -9.72 3.27 10.01
CA GLY A 305 -9.70 1.88 10.43
C GLY A 305 -9.19 1.70 11.85
N THR A 306 -9.11 0.46 12.23
CA THR A 306 -8.33 0.02 13.39
C THR A 306 -7.49 -1.18 12.98
N ILE A 307 -6.28 -1.28 13.54
CA ILE A 307 -5.40 -2.41 13.28
C ILE A 307 -4.97 -3.05 14.59
N SER A 308 -5.01 -4.37 14.63
CA SER A 308 -4.52 -5.18 15.74
C SER A 308 -3.50 -6.21 15.27
N ARG A 309 -2.82 -6.83 16.22
CA ARG A 309 -1.88 -7.93 15.90
C ARG A 309 -2.55 -9.08 15.15
N SER A 310 -3.81 -9.38 15.46
CA SER A 310 -4.55 -10.45 14.78
C SER A 310 -4.87 -10.11 13.33
N ASP A 311 -5.02 -8.84 13.00
CA ASP A 311 -5.27 -8.40 11.63
C ASP A 311 -4.02 -8.60 10.77
N ILE A 312 -2.84 -8.23 11.28
CA ILE A 312 -1.55 -8.49 10.60
C ILE A 312 -1.32 -9.98 10.40
N LEU A 313 -1.58 -10.82 11.44
CA LEU A 313 -1.39 -12.27 11.34
C LEU A 313 -2.36 -12.95 10.36
N ARG A 314 -3.53 -12.37 10.11
CA ARG A 314 -4.53 -12.86 9.14
C ARG A 314 -4.31 -12.29 7.75
N GLY A 315 -3.52 -11.24 7.63
CA GLY A 315 -3.19 -10.59 6.36
C GLY A 315 -2.58 -11.60 5.39
N ARG A 316 -3.03 -11.56 4.13
CA ARG A 316 -2.47 -12.40 3.07
C ARG A 316 -1.41 -11.61 2.33
N ARG A 317 -0.27 -12.25 2.07
CA ARG A 317 0.79 -11.67 1.24
C ARG A 317 0.26 -11.36 -0.16
N LYS A 318 0.76 -10.30 -0.79
CA LYS A 318 0.45 -10.02 -2.20
C LYS A 318 1.01 -11.15 -3.07
N ARG A 319 0.22 -11.62 -4.02
CA ARG A 319 0.54 -12.77 -4.86
C ARG A 319 1.13 -12.29 -6.17
N VAL A 320 2.30 -12.78 -6.52
CA VAL A 320 3.09 -12.29 -7.67
C VAL A 320 3.53 -13.45 -8.56
N ILE A 321 3.49 -13.22 -9.86
CA ILE A 321 4.14 -14.05 -10.88
C ILE A 321 5.10 -13.17 -11.64
N LEU A 322 6.35 -13.61 -11.80
CA LEU A 322 7.37 -12.91 -12.54
C LEU A 322 7.40 -13.37 -13.99
N VAL A 323 7.50 -12.43 -14.91
CA VAL A 323 7.75 -12.69 -16.32
C VAL A 323 8.97 -11.90 -16.78
N ASP A 324 9.77 -12.49 -17.67
CA ASP A 324 10.92 -11.85 -18.29
C ASP A 324 12.05 -11.44 -17.32
N HIS A 325 12.08 -12.00 -16.12
CA HIS A 325 13.20 -11.90 -15.19
C HIS A 325 13.09 -12.94 -14.06
N ASN A 326 14.25 -13.27 -13.48
CA ASN A 326 14.33 -14.17 -12.34
C ASN A 326 15.43 -13.73 -11.34
N GLN A 327 15.74 -12.43 -11.30
CA GLN A 327 16.74 -11.83 -10.40
C GLN A 327 16.08 -10.88 -9.41
N ARG A 328 16.47 -10.95 -8.12
CA ARG A 328 15.93 -10.07 -7.06
C ARG A 328 16.14 -8.59 -7.36
N GLY A 329 17.33 -8.23 -7.86
CA GLY A 329 17.67 -6.85 -8.19
C GLY A 329 16.81 -6.23 -9.30
N GLN A 330 16.13 -7.06 -10.10
CA GLN A 330 15.22 -6.63 -11.16
C GLN A 330 13.75 -6.77 -10.78
N ALA A 331 13.43 -7.44 -9.67
CA ALA A 331 12.07 -7.65 -9.19
C ALA A 331 11.50 -6.42 -8.46
N VAL A 332 10.21 -6.45 -8.21
CA VAL A 332 9.49 -5.44 -7.43
C VAL A 332 10.02 -5.36 -6.01
N GLU A 333 9.99 -4.18 -5.42
CA GLU A 333 10.35 -3.97 -4.02
C GLU A 333 9.47 -4.83 -3.10
N GLY A 334 10.11 -5.50 -2.13
CA GLY A 334 9.40 -6.37 -1.18
C GLY A 334 9.04 -7.75 -1.71
N ILE A 335 9.62 -8.21 -2.82
CA ILE A 335 9.35 -9.54 -3.41
C ILE A 335 9.56 -10.68 -2.39
N GLU A 336 10.45 -10.51 -1.42
CA GLU A 336 10.72 -11.48 -0.35
C GLU A 336 9.56 -11.66 0.62
N GLU A 337 8.73 -10.64 0.73
CA GLU A 337 7.53 -10.63 1.58
C GLU A 337 6.28 -11.07 0.81
N ALA A 338 6.34 -11.11 -0.52
CA ALA A 338 5.25 -11.55 -1.36
C ALA A 338 5.11 -13.09 -1.38
N GLU A 339 3.97 -13.57 -1.85
CA GLU A 339 3.75 -14.96 -2.23
C GLU A 339 4.08 -15.10 -3.72
N LEU A 340 5.30 -15.58 -4.02
CA LEU A 340 5.72 -15.84 -5.39
C LEU A 340 5.07 -17.13 -5.87
N LEU A 341 4.24 -17.03 -6.93
CA LEU A 341 3.47 -18.16 -7.47
C LEU A 341 4.10 -18.82 -8.67
N GLY A 342 5.02 -18.15 -9.37
CA GLY A 342 5.68 -18.69 -10.54
C GLY A 342 6.61 -17.71 -11.21
N VAL A 343 7.46 -18.24 -12.09
CA VAL A 343 8.41 -17.48 -12.92
C VAL A 343 8.37 -18.02 -14.33
N ILE A 344 8.29 -17.14 -15.33
CA ILE A 344 8.43 -17.48 -16.75
C ILE A 344 9.47 -16.54 -17.35
N ASP A 345 10.58 -17.10 -17.82
CA ASP A 345 11.72 -16.29 -18.25
C ASP A 345 12.56 -17.02 -19.32
N HIS A 346 13.32 -16.24 -20.09
CA HIS A 346 14.28 -16.72 -21.09
C HIS A 346 15.74 -16.33 -20.77
N HIS A 347 15.95 -15.65 -19.63
CA HIS A 347 17.26 -15.20 -19.18
C HIS A 347 18.06 -16.32 -18.50
N ASN A 348 19.31 -16.04 -18.12
CA ASN A 348 20.10 -16.93 -17.29
C ASN A 348 19.48 -17.07 -15.91
N LEU A 349 19.71 -18.21 -15.24
CA LEU A 349 19.26 -18.44 -13.88
C LEU A 349 19.82 -17.37 -12.93
N GLY A 350 18.95 -16.71 -12.19
CA GLY A 350 19.25 -15.68 -11.22
C GLY A 350 19.35 -16.19 -9.77
N ASP A 351 19.07 -15.31 -8.82
CA ASP A 351 19.27 -15.48 -7.38
C ASP A 351 17.96 -15.52 -6.56
N LEU A 352 16.82 -15.79 -7.20
CA LEU A 352 15.54 -15.93 -6.50
C LEU A 352 15.52 -17.21 -5.65
N HIS A 353 15.04 -17.06 -4.43
CA HIS A 353 14.82 -18.16 -3.50
C HIS A 353 13.36 -18.20 -3.06
N THR A 354 12.77 -19.38 -3.01
CA THR A 354 11.39 -19.59 -2.54
C THR A 354 11.39 -20.59 -1.39
N ALA A 355 10.49 -20.38 -0.43
CA ALA A 355 10.32 -21.32 0.69
C ALA A 355 9.64 -22.62 0.25
N GLU A 356 8.81 -22.56 -0.79
CA GLU A 356 8.05 -23.69 -1.32
C GLU A 356 8.30 -23.85 -2.83
N PRO A 357 8.12 -25.05 -3.37
CA PRO A 357 8.23 -25.29 -4.80
C PRO A 357 7.17 -24.50 -5.59
N ILE A 358 7.60 -23.79 -6.61
CA ILE A 358 6.74 -23.06 -7.55
C ILE A 358 6.99 -23.49 -8.98
N PRO A 359 6.04 -23.30 -9.90
CA PRO A 359 6.31 -23.39 -11.34
C PRO A 359 7.42 -22.42 -11.75
N PHE A 360 8.51 -22.94 -12.30
CA PHE A 360 9.64 -22.16 -12.77
C PHE A 360 9.96 -22.60 -14.20
N ILE A 361 9.57 -21.77 -15.18
CA ILE A 361 9.77 -22.04 -16.60
C ILE A 361 10.89 -21.14 -17.08
N LEU A 362 12.03 -21.74 -17.38
CA LEU A 362 13.22 -21.07 -17.88
C LEU A 362 13.67 -21.79 -19.14
N GLU A 363 13.53 -21.14 -20.30
CA GLU A 363 13.80 -21.76 -21.58
C GLU A 363 14.70 -20.88 -22.46
N PRO A 364 15.68 -21.45 -23.16
CA PRO A 364 16.65 -20.71 -23.97
C PRO A 364 16.05 -20.34 -25.35
N VAL A 365 15.10 -19.40 -25.33
CA VAL A 365 14.47 -18.79 -26.52
C VAL A 365 14.87 -17.32 -26.64
N GLY A 366 14.49 -16.67 -27.72
CA GLY A 366 14.80 -15.27 -27.97
C GLY A 366 14.01 -14.28 -27.13
N CYS A 367 12.82 -14.67 -26.63
CA CYS A 367 11.88 -13.80 -25.96
C CYS A 367 10.92 -14.60 -25.06
N THR A 368 10.54 -14.07 -23.92
CA THR A 368 9.57 -14.69 -23.00
C THR A 368 8.19 -14.87 -23.65
N ALA A 369 7.80 -13.97 -24.55
CA ALA A 369 6.54 -14.05 -25.27
C ALA A 369 6.41 -15.35 -26.10
N THR A 370 7.52 -15.93 -26.57
CA THR A 370 7.53 -17.23 -27.25
C THR A 370 7.05 -18.35 -26.32
N ILE A 371 7.53 -18.37 -25.07
CA ILE A 371 7.11 -19.35 -24.05
C ILE A 371 5.63 -19.19 -23.72
N ILE A 372 5.16 -17.93 -23.63
CA ILE A 372 3.76 -17.61 -23.33
C ILE A 372 2.84 -18.07 -24.47
N LEU A 373 3.21 -17.87 -25.73
CA LEU A 373 2.44 -18.38 -26.88
C LEU A 373 2.26 -19.89 -26.80
N GLU A 374 3.33 -20.62 -26.51
CA GLU A 374 3.26 -22.06 -26.32
C GLU A 374 2.40 -22.47 -25.12
N GLY A 375 2.33 -21.60 -24.09
CA GLY A 375 1.38 -21.74 -22.99
C GLY A 375 -0.07 -21.69 -23.44
N TYR A 376 -0.43 -20.78 -24.36
CA TYR A 376 -1.75 -20.75 -25.00
C TYR A 376 -2.03 -22.04 -25.77
N GLU A 377 -1.07 -22.53 -26.54
CA GLU A 377 -1.21 -23.74 -27.33
C GLU A 377 -1.41 -24.98 -26.43
N ARG A 378 -0.61 -25.12 -25.38
CA ARG A 378 -0.77 -26.18 -24.37
C ARG A 378 -2.13 -26.15 -23.69
N ALA A 379 -2.70 -24.96 -23.50
CA ALA A 379 -4.05 -24.81 -22.97
C ALA A 379 -5.17 -24.99 -24.01
N GLY A 380 -4.84 -25.25 -25.29
CA GLY A 380 -5.82 -25.33 -26.36
C GLY A 380 -6.52 -23.99 -26.68
N LEU A 381 -5.86 -22.88 -26.36
CA LEU A 381 -6.39 -21.53 -26.53
C LEU A 381 -5.68 -20.79 -27.66
N THR A 382 -6.43 -19.92 -28.34
CA THR A 382 -5.88 -19.00 -29.33
C THR A 382 -5.84 -17.60 -28.72
N PRO A 383 -4.70 -16.87 -28.81
CA PRO A 383 -4.64 -15.47 -28.41
C PRO A 383 -5.64 -14.61 -29.21
N SER A 384 -6.22 -13.61 -28.57
CA SER A 384 -7.00 -12.60 -29.28
C SER A 384 -6.10 -11.79 -30.21
N ARG A 385 -6.69 -11.07 -31.18
CA ARG A 385 -5.93 -10.19 -32.09
C ARG A 385 -5.00 -9.24 -31.32
N GLN A 386 -5.51 -8.65 -30.26
CA GLN A 386 -4.75 -7.73 -29.37
C GLN A 386 -3.56 -8.45 -28.73
N ILE A 387 -3.79 -9.59 -28.11
CA ILE A 387 -2.74 -10.37 -27.43
C ILE A 387 -1.72 -10.90 -28.44
N ALA A 388 -2.18 -11.36 -29.61
CA ALA A 388 -1.28 -11.80 -30.67
C ALA A 388 -0.36 -10.67 -31.16
N GLY A 389 -0.89 -9.43 -31.28
CA GLY A 389 -0.09 -8.26 -31.63
C GLY A 389 0.93 -7.90 -30.57
N LEU A 390 0.59 -7.99 -29.27
CA LEU A 390 1.51 -7.74 -28.16
C LEU A 390 2.63 -8.79 -28.08
N LEU A 391 2.30 -10.09 -28.21
CA LEU A 391 3.29 -11.15 -28.26
C LEU A 391 4.23 -11.00 -29.48
N LEU A 392 3.66 -10.62 -30.63
CA LEU A 392 4.45 -10.33 -31.83
C LEU A 392 5.41 -9.16 -31.61
N ALA A 393 4.95 -8.06 -31.01
CA ALA A 393 5.78 -6.91 -30.66
C ALA A 393 6.95 -7.29 -29.76
N ALA A 394 6.71 -8.08 -28.72
CA ALA A 394 7.73 -8.56 -27.80
C ALA A 394 8.82 -9.38 -28.53
N ILE A 395 8.41 -10.36 -29.34
CA ILE A 395 9.36 -11.21 -30.07
C ILE A 395 10.16 -10.39 -31.09
N ILE A 396 9.53 -9.46 -31.80
CA ILE A 396 10.22 -8.56 -32.75
C ILE A 396 11.27 -7.72 -32.02
N SER A 397 10.92 -7.15 -30.88
CA SER A 397 11.80 -6.32 -30.07
C SER A 397 13.05 -7.08 -29.63
N ASP A 398 12.90 -8.18 -28.92
CA ASP A 398 14.00 -8.95 -28.32
C ASP A 398 14.90 -9.67 -29.34
N THR A 399 14.27 -10.11 -30.43
CA THR A 399 15.00 -10.80 -31.49
C THR A 399 15.53 -9.86 -32.57
N LEU A 400 15.27 -8.55 -32.47
CA LEU A 400 15.57 -7.55 -33.49
C LEU A 400 15.09 -8.03 -34.87
N LEU A 401 13.80 -8.34 -34.97
CA LEU A 401 13.20 -8.95 -36.17
C LEU A 401 13.98 -10.20 -36.62
N LEU A 402 14.27 -11.11 -35.69
CA LEU A 402 14.96 -12.40 -35.93
C LEU A 402 16.44 -12.29 -36.35
N THR A 403 17.07 -11.12 -36.20
CA THR A 403 18.50 -10.91 -36.51
C THR A 403 19.40 -11.07 -35.29
N SER A 404 18.86 -11.02 -34.08
CA SER A 404 19.62 -11.22 -32.84
C SER A 404 20.24 -12.62 -32.77
N PRO A 405 21.49 -12.75 -32.26
CA PRO A 405 22.11 -14.05 -31.98
C PRO A 405 21.34 -14.88 -30.92
N THR A 406 20.39 -14.30 -30.21
CA THR A 406 19.53 -14.98 -29.26
C THR A 406 18.37 -15.70 -29.92
N THR A 407 18.05 -15.37 -31.17
CA THR A 407 16.92 -15.89 -31.92
C THR A 407 17.02 -17.42 -32.11
N THR A 408 15.91 -18.10 -31.89
CA THR A 408 15.76 -19.56 -32.08
C THR A 408 14.75 -19.89 -33.18
N PRO A 409 14.72 -21.15 -33.67
CA PRO A 409 13.66 -21.60 -34.56
C PRO A 409 12.25 -21.44 -33.96
N ARG A 410 12.10 -21.49 -32.64
CA ARG A 410 10.82 -21.35 -31.94
C ARG A 410 10.28 -19.91 -32.08
N ASP A 411 11.15 -18.91 -31.98
CA ASP A 411 10.79 -17.49 -32.15
C ASP A 411 10.31 -17.23 -33.60
N ARG A 412 10.97 -17.83 -34.60
CA ARG A 412 10.54 -17.76 -36.01
C ARG A 412 9.16 -18.35 -36.20
N ALA A 413 8.93 -19.55 -35.68
CA ALA A 413 7.63 -20.21 -35.75
C ALA A 413 6.54 -19.41 -34.99
N ALA A 414 6.90 -18.77 -33.89
CA ALA A 414 5.98 -17.90 -33.13
C ALA A 414 5.54 -16.69 -33.96
N ILE A 415 6.47 -15.98 -34.62
CA ILE A 415 6.13 -14.86 -35.52
C ILE A 415 5.20 -15.31 -36.65
N GLU A 416 5.52 -16.45 -37.32
CA GLU A 416 4.70 -16.99 -38.40
C GLU A 416 3.24 -17.27 -37.97
N ARG A 417 3.04 -17.71 -36.72
CA ARG A 417 1.70 -17.94 -36.15
C ARG A 417 1.01 -16.69 -35.70
N LEU A 418 1.74 -15.74 -35.09
CA LEU A 418 1.17 -14.52 -34.50
C LEU A 418 0.80 -13.47 -35.56
N ALA A 419 1.59 -13.33 -36.63
CA ALA A 419 1.38 -12.33 -37.66
C ALA A 419 -0.04 -12.39 -38.29
N PRO A 420 -0.55 -13.55 -38.74
CA PRO A 420 -1.92 -13.62 -39.25
C PRO A 420 -2.99 -13.40 -38.18
N LEU A 421 -2.76 -13.82 -36.92
CA LEU A 421 -3.69 -13.60 -35.80
C LEU A 421 -3.78 -12.12 -35.44
N ALA A 422 -2.65 -11.40 -35.45
CA ALA A 422 -2.57 -9.98 -35.22
C ALA A 422 -3.09 -9.13 -36.41
N ALA A 423 -3.12 -9.74 -37.62
CA ALA A 423 -3.32 -9.07 -38.89
C ALA A 423 -2.31 -7.93 -39.10
N LEU A 424 -1.03 -8.21 -38.85
CA LEU A 424 0.11 -7.30 -38.99
C LEU A 424 1.19 -7.95 -39.87
N ASP A 425 1.83 -7.14 -40.73
CA ASP A 425 3.06 -7.54 -41.39
C ASP A 425 4.24 -7.36 -40.42
N PRO A 426 5.01 -8.39 -40.09
CA PRO A 426 6.08 -8.31 -39.09
C PRO A 426 7.19 -7.31 -39.46
N THR A 427 7.51 -7.18 -40.75
CA THR A 427 8.58 -6.27 -41.20
C THR A 427 8.14 -4.80 -41.10
N GLU A 428 6.93 -4.50 -41.55
CA GLU A 428 6.39 -3.16 -41.44
C GLU A 428 6.16 -2.76 -39.99
N PHE A 429 5.61 -3.66 -39.17
CA PHE A 429 5.40 -3.44 -37.75
C PHE A 429 6.72 -3.23 -36.99
N ALA A 430 7.77 -4.03 -37.28
CA ALA A 430 9.10 -3.82 -36.73
C ALA A 430 9.66 -2.45 -37.08
N ARG A 431 9.54 -2.03 -38.33
CA ARG A 431 10.00 -0.71 -38.78
C ARG A 431 9.30 0.43 -38.03
N GLU A 432 7.97 0.33 -37.84
CA GLU A 432 7.19 1.31 -37.08
C GLU A 432 7.64 1.35 -35.60
N MET A 433 7.81 0.19 -34.95
CA MET A 433 8.26 0.07 -33.55
C MET A 433 9.66 0.65 -33.35
N PHE A 434 10.62 0.29 -34.21
CA PHE A 434 11.99 0.77 -34.11
C PHE A 434 12.11 2.27 -34.42
N ASN A 435 11.26 2.81 -35.31
CA ASN A 435 11.16 4.24 -35.52
C ASN A 435 10.65 4.96 -34.25
N ALA A 436 9.65 4.40 -33.56
CA ALA A 436 9.16 4.95 -32.29
C ALA A 436 10.26 4.93 -31.20
N ARG A 437 11.08 3.87 -31.14
CA ARG A 437 12.25 3.76 -30.24
C ARG A 437 13.31 4.83 -30.55
N SER A 438 13.47 5.18 -31.80
CA SER A 438 14.53 6.08 -32.30
C SER A 438 14.15 7.57 -32.26
N ASP A 439 12.98 7.93 -31.80
CA ASP A 439 12.60 9.33 -31.58
C ASP A 439 13.21 9.85 -30.24
N PHE A 440 14.49 10.15 -30.28
CA PHE A 440 15.25 10.64 -29.14
C PHE A 440 15.05 12.13 -28.85
N SER A 441 14.28 12.84 -29.67
CA SER A 441 14.13 14.30 -29.59
C SER A 441 13.51 14.81 -28.28
N LYS A 442 12.82 13.93 -27.55
CA LYS A 442 12.13 14.24 -26.27
C LYS A 442 12.85 13.68 -25.05
N THR A 443 13.98 13.01 -25.24
CA THR A 443 14.68 12.28 -24.16
C THR A 443 16.07 12.87 -23.94
N THR A 444 16.44 13.09 -22.69
CA THR A 444 17.77 13.59 -22.36
C THR A 444 18.84 12.50 -22.51
N PRO A 445 20.13 12.84 -22.79
CA PRO A 445 21.22 11.88 -22.82
C PRO A 445 21.32 11.03 -21.53
N ARG A 446 21.04 11.62 -20.37
CA ARG A 446 21.02 10.91 -19.08
C ARG A 446 19.94 9.83 -19.04
N GLU A 447 18.75 10.15 -19.46
CA GLU A 447 17.63 9.19 -19.52
C GLU A 447 17.90 8.07 -20.51
N LEU A 448 18.49 8.38 -21.67
CA LEU A 448 18.87 7.36 -22.68
C LEU A 448 19.93 6.41 -22.16
N ILE A 449 20.97 6.91 -21.49
CA ILE A 449 22.02 6.08 -20.90
C ILE A 449 21.45 5.21 -19.79
N LEU A 450 20.69 5.80 -18.86
CA LEU A 450 20.14 5.12 -17.69
C LEU A 450 19.03 4.13 -18.03
N GLY A 451 18.29 4.37 -19.10
CA GLY A 451 17.15 3.54 -19.51
C GLY A 451 17.50 2.07 -19.74
N ASN A 452 18.74 1.79 -20.16
CA ASN A 452 19.22 0.42 -20.34
C ASN A 452 20.68 0.28 -19.87
N LEU A 453 21.03 0.92 -18.74
CA LEU A 453 22.33 0.77 -18.10
C LEU A 453 22.34 -0.50 -17.23
N LYS A 454 23.37 -1.33 -17.38
CA LYS A 454 23.59 -2.51 -16.53
C LYS A 454 25.02 -2.52 -16.01
N ASP A 455 25.14 -2.86 -14.74
CA ASP A 455 26.42 -2.89 -14.02
C ASP A 455 26.93 -4.32 -13.93
N TYR A 456 28.25 -4.46 -14.02
CA TYR A 456 28.95 -5.75 -13.96
C TYR A 456 30.19 -5.59 -13.09
N GLU A 457 30.53 -6.61 -12.35
CA GLU A 457 31.75 -6.67 -11.55
C GLU A 457 32.66 -7.78 -12.09
N PHE A 458 33.90 -7.43 -12.46
CA PHE A 458 34.92 -8.36 -12.95
C PHE A 458 36.25 -8.04 -12.28
N ASN A 459 36.86 -9.03 -11.63
CA ASN A 459 38.17 -8.88 -10.96
C ASN A 459 38.28 -7.66 -10.03
N GLY A 460 37.19 -7.31 -9.31
CA GLY A 460 37.17 -6.15 -8.43
C GLY A 460 37.03 -4.80 -9.16
N SER A 461 36.80 -4.79 -10.47
CA SER A 461 36.47 -3.59 -11.24
C SER A 461 35.00 -3.55 -11.60
N THR A 462 34.40 -2.38 -11.44
CA THR A 462 32.99 -2.11 -11.80
C THR A 462 32.90 -1.55 -13.21
N LEU A 463 32.15 -2.24 -14.07
CA LEU A 463 31.91 -1.86 -15.46
C LEU A 463 30.43 -1.60 -15.70
N ALA A 464 30.05 -0.40 -16.12
CA ALA A 464 28.70 -0.07 -16.54
C ALA A 464 28.57 -0.04 -18.06
N ILE A 465 27.55 -0.69 -18.60
CA ILE A 465 27.28 -0.72 -20.05
C ILE A 465 25.83 -0.33 -20.30
N GLY A 466 25.64 0.87 -20.87
CA GLY A 466 24.36 1.30 -21.44
C GLY A 466 24.21 0.83 -22.88
N GLN A 467 22.99 0.69 -23.37
CA GLN A 467 22.72 0.39 -24.77
C GLN A 467 21.45 1.10 -25.24
N ALA A 468 21.54 1.77 -26.39
CA ALA A 468 20.40 2.20 -27.17
C ALA A 468 20.44 1.50 -28.53
N GLU A 469 19.27 1.11 -29.00
CA GLU A 469 19.06 0.48 -30.29
C GLU A 469 18.36 1.48 -31.21
N THR A 470 18.84 1.62 -32.44
CA THR A 470 18.39 2.65 -33.37
C THR A 470 18.41 2.13 -34.82
N LEU A 471 17.78 2.87 -35.72
CA LEU A 471 17.87 2.62 -37.16
C LEU A 471 19.05 3.35 -37.81
N THR A 472 19.63 4.34 -37.12
CA THR A 472 20.80 5.11 -37.58
C THR A 472 21.54 5.68 -36.36
N THR A 473 22.85 5.74 -36.46
CA THR A 473 23.73 6.30 -35.42
C THR A 473 23.91 7.84 -35.51
N GLU A 474 23.35 8.47 -36.53
CA GLU A 474 23.56 9.89 -36.85
C GLU A 474 23.27 10.82 -35.68
N TYR A 475 22.10 10.66 -35.02
CA TYR A 475 21.73 11.45 -33.85
C TYR A 475 22.78 11.41 -32.74
N PHE A 476 23.36 10.25 -32.46
CA PHE A 476 24.34 10.07 -31.40
C PHE A 476 25.70 10.63 -31.79
N ILE A 477 26.04 10.60 -33.07
CA ILE A 477 27.26 11.22 -33.62
C ILE A 477 27.15 12.75 -33.53
N GLU A 478 26.03 13.33 -33.92
CA GLU A 478 25.78 14.76 -33.85
C GLU A 478 25.80 15.30 -32.41
N HIS A 479 25.27 14.53 -31.46
CA HIS A 479 25.18 14.91 -30.04
C HIS A 479 26.28 14.28 -29.18
N LYS A 480 27.31 13.69 -29.77
CA LYS A 480 28.35 12.90 -29.12
C LYS A 480 28.94 13.59 -27.87
N ALA A 481 29.31 14.84 -27.97
CA ALA A 481 29.92 15.57 -26.86
C ALA A 481 29.03 15.61 -25.61
N THR A 482 27.72 15.71 -25.79
CA THR A 482 26.75 15.70 -24.68
C THR A 482 26.65 14.34 -24.01
N PHE A 483 26.67 13.25 -24.80
CA PHE A 483 26.70 11.90 -24.28
C PHE A 483 27.97 11.60 -23.49
N ILE A 484 29.12 11.99 -24.02
CA ILE A 484 30.40 11.78 -23.35
C ILE A 484 30.47 12.53 -22.01
N ALA A 485 30.05 13.81 -21.98
CA ALA A 485 29.99 14.57 -20.73
C ALA A 485 29.06 13.93 -19.67
N GLU A 486 27.96 13.33 -20.11
CA GLU A 486 27.05 12.66 -19.19
C GLU A 486 27.60 11.30 -18.70
N LEU A 487 28.31 10.57 -19.56
CA LEU A 487 29.04 9.35 -19.16
C LEU A 487 30.12 9.66 -18.11
N GLU A 488 30.88 10.75 -18.28
CA GLU A 488 31.87 11.20 -17.27
C GLU A 488 31.20 11.47 -15.91
N ARG A 489 30.07 12.19 -15.91
CA ARG A 489 29.30 12.47 -14.69
C ARG A 489 28.80 11.18 -14.02
N LEU A 490 28.19 10.30 -14.78
CA LEU A 490 27.65 9.04 -14.26
C LEU A 490 28.76 8.14 -13.69
N LYS A 491 29.93 8.12 -14.35
CA LYS A 491 31.12 7.41 -13.88
C LYS A 491 31.55 7.92 -12.51
N ALA A 492 31.66 9.24 -12.36
CA ALA A 492 32.04 9.88 -11.10
C ALA A 492 30.98 9.71 -10.00
N ASP A 493 29.70 9.96 -10.31
CA ASP A 493 28.58 9.91 -9.37
C ASP A 493 28.38 8.52 -8.76
N ARG A 494 28.59 7.47 -9.56
CA ARG A 494 28.33 6.06 -9.17
C ARG A 494 29.59 5.26 -8.85
N GLY A 495 30.78 5.86 -9.03
CA GLY A 495 32.05 5.21 -8.71
C GLY A 495 32.41 4.06 -9.65
N TYR A 496 32.00 4.12 -10.92
CA TYR A 496 32.39 3.11 -11.90
C TYR A 496 33.85 3.23 -12.30
N ASP A 497 34.56 2.12 -12.42
CA ASP A 497 35.92 2.08 -12.98
C ASP A 497 35.88 2.30 -14.49
N TYR A 498 34.85 1.73 -15.15
CA TYR A 498 34.62 1.88 -16.58
C TYR A 498 33.16 2.09 -16.89
N ILE A 499 32.84 2.93 -17.88
CA ILE A 499 31.50 3.10 -18.40
C ILE A 499 31.55 3.19 -19.94
N THR A 500 30.61 2.52 -20.60
CA THR A 500 30.48 2.54 -22.06
C THR A 500 29.01 2.60 -22.45
N PHE A 501 28.68 3.38 -23.46
CA PHE A 501 27.34 3.43 -24.04
C PHE A 501 27.38 2.93 -25.47
N LEU A 502 26.61 1.89 -25.76
CA LEU A 502 26.50 1.25 -27.06
C LEU A 502 25.31 1.83 -27.82
N VAL A 503 25.54 2.30 -29.01
CA VAL A 503 24.50 2.69 -29.96
C VAL A 503 24.45 1.63 -31.07
N THR A 504 23.46 0.78 -31.03
CA THR A 504 23.33 -0.36 -31.94
C THR A 504 22.44 -0.01 -33.12
N ASP A 505 23.05 0.09 -34.30
CA ASP A 505 22.32 0.17 -35.57
C ASP A 505 21.81 -1.22 -35.95
N ILE A 506 20.51 -1.41 -35.78
CA ILE A 506 19.87 -2.71 -36.00
C ILE A 506 19.66 -3.05 -37.48
N LEU A 507 19.66 -2.03 -38.37
CA LEU A 507 19.53 -2.24 -39.81
C LEU A 507 20.85 -2.70 -40.43
N ASN A 508 21.95 -2.06 -40.05
CA ASN A 508 23.26 -2.33 -40.60
C ASN A 508 24.05 -3.37 -39.78
N GLY A 509 23.51 -3.81 -38.64
CA GLY A 509 24.09 -4.89 -37.84
C GLY A 509 25.43 -4.52 -37.20
N HIS A 510 25.62 -3.29 -36.73
CA HIS A 510 26.82 -2.85 -36.04
C HIS A 510 26.50 -1.97 -34.83
N SER A 511 27.48 -1.76 -33.94
CA SER A 511 27.32 -0.86 -32.81
C SER A 511 28.42 0.22 -32.84
N LEU A 512 28.04 1.44 -32.45
CA LEU A 512 28.98 2.51 -32.11
C LEU A 512 29.13 2.52 -30.57
N ALA A 513 30.33 2.33 -30.07
CA ALA A 513 30.64 2.46 -28.66
C ALA A 513 31.04 3.91 -28.35
N LEU A 514 30.39 4.55 -27.39
CA LEU A 514 30.76 5.86 -26.83
C LEU A 514 31.38 5.66 -25.44
N TYR A 515 32.50 6.32 -25.14
CA TYR A 515 33.19 6.16 -23.87
C TYR A 515 33.98 7.42 -23.48
N PRO A 516 34.11 7.73 -22.16
CA PRO A 516 34.56 9.04 -21.69
C PRO A 516 36.08 9.19 -21.57
N GLY A 517 36.91 8.21 -21.94
CA GLY A 517 38.34 8.41 -21.75
C GLY A 517 39.27 7.28 -22.17
N ALA A 518 40.56 7.50 -21.92
CA ALA A 518 41.65 6.61 -22.36
C ALA A 518 41.57 5.19 -21.73
N GLY A 519 41.04 5.08 -20.53
CA GLY A 519 40.85 3.78 -19.85
C GLY A 519 39.90 2.89 -20.61
N GLU A 520 38.75 3.42 -20.96
CA GLU A 520 37.69 2.72 -21.73
C GLU A 520 38.15 2.50 -23.18
N ARG A 521 38.81 3.49 -23.81
CA ARG A 521 39.41 3.33 -25.14
C ARG A 521 40.34 2.11 -25.21
N SER A 522 41.25 2.01 -24.23
CA SER A 522 42.17 0.86 -24.12
C SER A 522 41.43 -0.46 -23.83
N LEU A 523 40.39 -0.44 -23.02
CA LEU A 523 39.57 -1.62 -22.70
C LEU A 523 38.82 -2.11 -23.94
N VAL A 524 38.12 -1.23 -24.65
CA VAL A 524 37.35 -1.54 -25.87
C VAL A 524 38.31 -2.03 -26.98
N GLY A 525 39.40 -1.32 -27.20
CA GLY A 525 40.42 -1.73 -28.19
C GLY A 525 40.96 -3.15 -27.94
N SER A 526 41.31 -3.45 -26.68
CA SER A 526 41.80 -4.78 -26.29
C SER A 526 40.70 -5.85 -26.40
N ALA A 527 39.48 -5.57 -25.95
CA ALA A 527 38.37 -6.51 -25.95
C ALA A 527 37.96 -6.96 -27.37
N PHE A 528 37.96 -6.03 -28.31
CA PHE A 528 37.51 -6.28 -29.68
C PHE A 528 38.68 -6.41 -30.67
N SER A 529 39.93 -6.39 -30.18
CA SER A 529 41.15 -6.48 -31.02
C SER A 529 41.17 -5.44 -32.12
N LEU A 530 40.76 -4.21 -31.81
CA LEU A 530 40.73 -3.11 -32.78
C LEU A 530 42.11 -2.46 -32.92
N PRO A 531 42.53 -2.16 -34.13
CA PRO A 531 43.79 -1.37 -34.33
C PRO A 531 43.59 0.04 -33.82
N ASP A 532 44.68 0.66 -33.30
CA ASP A 532 44.63 2.03 -32.75
C ASP A 532 44.07 3.07 -33.74
N ALA A 533 44.30 2.86 -35.05
CA ALA A 533 43.76 3.71 -36.09
C ALA A 533 42.23 3.68 -36.24
N SER A 534 41.58 2.65 -35.69
CA SER A 534 40.12 2.48 -35.69
C SER A 534 39.46 2.96 -34.40
N LEU A 535 40.23 3.48 -33.44
CA LEU A 535 39.77 3.98 -32.15
C LEU A 535 39.93 5.52 -32.12
N SER A 536 38.80 6.21 -31.98
CA SER A 536 38.84 7.62 -31.61
C SER A 536 39.03 7.77 -30.09
N ASP A 537 39.26 9.00 -29.62
CA ASP A 537 39.43 9.25 -28.18
C ASP A 537 38.19 8.92 -27.36
N ASP A 538 37.03 8.94 -27.97
CA ASP A 538 35.70 8.83 -27.33
C ASP A 538 34.75 7.88 -28.03
N THR A 539 35.13 7.27 -29.17
CA THR A 539 34.26 6.36 -29.93
C THR A 539 35.02 5.20 -30.59
N ALA A 540 34.33 4.08 -30.79
CA ALA A 540 34.80 2.97 -31.61
C ALA A 540 33.62 2.33 -32.35
N GLU A 541 33.84 2.02 -33.65
CA GLU A 541 32.92 1.20 -34.43
C GLU A 541 33.15 -0.27 -34.12
N LEU A 542 32.04 -1.00 -33.88
CA LEU A 542 32.01 -2.45 -33.57
C LEU A 542 31.24 -3.19 -34.64
N PRO A 543 31.82 -3.51 -35.80
CA PRO A 543 31.12 -4.20 -36.89
C PRO A 543 30.63 -5.58 -36.46
N GLY A 544 29.40 -5.93 -36.82
CA GLY A 544 28.78 -7.24 -36.49
C GLY A 544 28.40 -7.42 -35.02
N VAL A 545 28.54 -6.38 -34.18
CA VAL A 545 28.14 -6.40 -32.76
C VAL A 545 26.76 -5.79 -32.63
N VAL A 546 25.79 -6.59 -32.22
CA VAL A 546 24.40 -6.15 -31.98
C VAL A 546 23.86 -6.58 -30.61
N SER A 547 24.54 -7.50 -29.93
CA SER A 547 24.11 -8.01 -28.63
C SER A 547 25.11 -7.72 -27.52
N ARG A 548 24.73 -6.82 -26.59
CA ARG A 548 25.52 -6.54 -25.39
C ARG A 548 25.85 -7.84 -24.64
N LYS A 549 24.83 -8.67 -24.40
CA LYS A 549 24.91 -9.88 -23.57
C LYS A 549 25.85 -10.95 -24.14
N LYS A 550 25.76 -11.22 -25.44
CA LYS A 550 26.53 -12.29 -26.09
C LYS A 550 27.84 -11.83 -26.71
N GLN A 551 27.89 -10.59 -27.21
CA GLN A 551 29.01 -10.13 -28.03
C GLN A 551 29.86 -9.04 -27.37
N VAL A 552 29.35 -8.35 -26.33
CA VAL A 552 30.08 -7.24 -25.66
C VAL A 552 30.61 -7.64 -24.29
N ILE A 553 29.76 -8.19 -23.43
CA ILE A 553 30.16 -8.56 -22.06
C ILE A 553 31.32 -9.58 -22.04
N PRO A 554 31.27 -10.73 -22.77
CA PRO A 554 32.34 -11.73 -22.67
C PRO A 554 33.71 -11.24 -23.14
N PRO A 555 33.85 -10.45 -24.23
CA PRO A 555 35.14 -9.84 -24.60
C PRO A 555 35.66 -8.86 -23.57
N LEU A 556 34.83 -7.96 -23.02
CA LEU A 556 35.24 -6.98 -22.02
C LEU A 556 35.69 -7.66 -20.71
N ALA A 557 34.94 -8.69 -20.24
CA ALA A 557 35.33 -9.49 -19.08
C ALA A 557 36.74 -10.11 -19.29
N ARG A 558 36.96 -10.78 -20.42
CA ARG A 558 38.28 -11.36 -20.74
C ARG A 558 39.39 -10.31 -20.84
N ALA A 559 39.09 -9.09 -21.28
CA ALA A 559 40.06 -8.02 -21.35
C ALA A 559 40.41 -7.48 -19.95
N LEU A 560 39.47 -7.42 -19.04
CA LEU A 560 39.67 -7.08 -17.62
C LEU A 560 40.42 -8.18 -16.87
N ASP A 561 40.20 -9.45 -17.17
CA ASP A 561 40.91 -10.59 -16.56
C ASP A 561 42.43 -10.62 -16.93
N ARG A 562 42.81 -9.96 -18.02
CA ARG A 562 44.19 -9.90 -18.48
C ARG A 562 44.96 -8.66 -17.97
N ARG A 563 44.29 -7.74 -17.32
CA ARG A 563 44.89 -6.54 -16.71
C ARG A 563 45.20 -6.76 -15.25
#